data_61e2b101861293db97ef3ecd1372e58a
#
_entry.id   61e2b101861293db97ef3ecd1372e58a
#
_cell.length_a   1.000
_cell.length_b   1.000
_cell.length_c   1.000
_cell.angle_alpha   90.00
_cell.angle_beta   90.00
_cell.angle_gamma   90.00
#
_symmetry.space_group_name_H-M   'P 1'
#
loop_
_entity.id
_entity.type
_entity.pdbx_description
1 polymer ?
#
loop_
_entity_poly.entity_id
_entity_poly.type
_entity_poly.pdbx_seq_one_letter_code
_entity_poly.pdbx_strand_id
1 'polypeptide(L)'
;NAAEIGMEHNLGLTCDPIAGLVQIPCIERNAMGAVKAINAARLAMRGDGTHKVSLDQVIATMRQTGEDMSAVYKETSQGGLAVNVPEC
;
A
#
# COMPACT_ATOMS: atom_id res chain seq x y z
N ASN A 1 -13.19 -11.15 -2.64
CA ASN A 1 -13.85 -9.92 -2.20
C ASN A 1 -13.05 -9.18 -1.14
N ALA A 2 -12.61 -9.86 -0.08
CA ALA A 2 -11.74 -9.22 0.92
C ALA A 2 -10.44 -8.70 0.31
N ALA A 3 -9.81 -9.47 -0.58
CA ALA A 3 -8.61 -9.05 -1.29
C ALA A 3 -8.87 -7.82 -2.16
N GLU A 4 -9.99 -7.78 -2.85
CA GLU A 4 -10.40 -6.63 -3.67
C GLU A 4 -10.56 -5.38 -2.82
N ILE A 5 -11.27 -5.47 -1.70
CA ILE A 5 -11.47 -4.37 -0.78
C ILE A 5 -10.12 -3.87 -0.22
N GLY A 6 -9.28 -4.78 0.25
CA GLY A 6 -8.00 -4.43 0.84
C GLY A 6 -7.05 -3.77 -0.14
N MET A 7 -6.97 -4.31 -1.36
CA MET A 7 -6.03 -3.81 -2.36
C MET A 7 -6.49 -2.52 -3.02
N GLU A 8 -7.79 -2.35 -3.30
CA GLU A 8 -8.27 -1.14 -3.96
C GLU A 8 -8.03 0.12 -3.13
N HIS A 9 -8.04 0.01 -1.81
CA HIS A 9 -7.81 1.14 -0.91
C HIS A 9 -6.34 1.40 -0.62
N ASN A 10 -5.44 0.62 -1.22
CA ASN A 10 -3.99 0.82 -1.11
C ASN A 10 -3.33 1.21 -2.44
N LEU A 11 -4.11 1.43 -3.49
CA LEU A 11 -3.58 1.87 -4.77
C LEU A 11 -2.89 3.23 -4.62
N GLY A 12 -1.70 3.36 -5.18
CA GLY A 12 -0.90 4.57 -5.12
C GLY A 12 -0.18 4.83 -3.81
N LEU A 13 -0.37 4.00 -2.79
CA LEU A 13 0.38 4.12 -1.54
C LEU A 13 1.78 3.53 -1.70
N THR A 14 2.77 4.29 -1.24
CA THR A 14 4.17 3.91 -1.34
C THR A 14 4.80 3.79 0.05
N CYS A 15 5.81 2.97 0.16
CA CYS A 15 6.67 2.94 1.34
C CYS A 15 7.70 4.06 1.24
N ASP A 16 7.98 4.73 2.36
CA ASP A 16 8.94 5.83 2.41
C ASP A 16 9.91 5.55 3.57
N PRO A 17 10.93 4.70 3.36
CA PRO A 17 11.80 4.27 4.44
C PRO A 17 12.80 5.37 4.84
N ILE A 18 12.92 5.62 6.14
CA ILE A 18 13.93 6.52 6.70
C ILE A 18 15.31 5.99 6.35
N ALA A 19 16.17 6.85 5.80
CA ALA A 19 17.51 6.49 5.38
C ALA A 19 17.56 5.29 4.43
N GLY A 20 16.45 4.96 3.77
CA GLY A 20 16.36 3.82 2.87
C GLY A 20 16.28 2.46 3.59
N LEU A 21 16.08 2.44 4.89
CA LEU A 21 16.07 1.22 5.70
C LEU A 21 14.69 0.94 6.29
N VAL A 22 14.44 -0.33 6.61
CA VAL A 22 13.20 -0.70 7.34
C VAL A 22 13.35 -0.25 8.78
N GLN A 23 12.58 0.77 9.16
CA GLN A 23 12.61 1.42 10.46
C GLN A 23 11.21 1.42 11.09
N ILE A 24 11.05 2.14 12.19
CA ILE A 24 9.79 2.23 12.93
C ILE A 24 8.58 2.60 12.04
N PRO A 25 8.65 3.59 11.12
CA PRO A 25 7.51 3.89 10.24
C PRO A 25 7.04 2.70 9.40
N CYS A 26 7.94 1.84 8.94
CA CYS A 26 7.59 0.63 8.19
C CYS A 26 6.89 -0.39 9.08
N ILE A 27 7.35 -0.53 10.33
CA ILE A 27 6.72 -1.40 11.33
C ILE A 27 5.31 -0.91 11.65
N GLU A 28 5.14 0.38 11.85
CA GLU A 28 3.84 1.01 12.10
C GLU A 28 2.89 0.82 10.91
N ARG A 29 3.39 1.01 9.69
CA ARG A 29 2.61 0.79 8.46
C ARG A 29 2.12 -0.65 8.36
N ASN A 30 2.97 -1.62 8.67
CA ASN A 30 2.59 -3.03 8.64
C ASN A 30 1.54 -3.36 9.70
N ALA A 31 1.65 -2.77 10.88
CA ALA A 31 0.64 -2.93 11.93
C ALA A 31 -0.71 -2.38 11.50
N MET A 32 -0.74 -1.18 10.92
CA MET A 32 -1.96 -0.58 10.38
C MET A 32 -2.49 -1.38 9.20
N GLY A 33 -1.61 -1.89 8.35
CA GLY A 33 -1.96 -2.75 7.22
C GLY A 33 -2.64 -4.04 7.66
N ALA A 34 -2.17 -4.67 8.73
CA ALA A 34 -2.78 -5.86 9.30
C ALA A 34 -4.21 -5.59 9.79
N VAL A 35 -4.42 -4.48 10.51
CA VAL A 35 -5.77 -4.06 10.95
C VAL A 35 -6.66 -3.77 9.76
N LYS A 36 -6.14 -3.12 8.73
CA LYS A 36 -6.86 -2.81 7.50
C LYS A 36 -7.30 -4.08 6.77
N ALA A 37 -6.43 -5.09 6.72
CA ALA A 37 -6.75 -6.39 6.13
C ALA A 37 -7.88 -7.10 6.89
N ILE A 38 -7.83 -7.07 8.22
CA ILE A 38 -8.90 -7.63 9.06
C ILE A 38 -10.23 -6.89 8.81
N ASN A 39 -10.18 -5.57 8.72
CA ASN A 39 -11.36 -4.76 8.44
C ASN A 39 -11.93 -5.04 7.05
N ALA A 40 -11.06 -5.23 6.04
CA ALA A 40 -11.49 -5.62 4.69
C ALA A 40 -12.23 -6.97 4.70
N ALA A 41 -11.73 -7.94 5.46
CA ALA A 41 -12.39 -9.23 5.62
C ALA A 41 -13.76 -9.08 6.27
N ARG A 42 -13.89 -8.26 7.31
CA ARG A 42 -15.17 -7.98 7.97
C ARG A 42 -16.17 -7.32 7.04
N LEU A 43 -15.72 -6.35 6.23
CA LEU A 43 -16.57 -5.70 5.23
C LEU A 43 -17.05 -6.70 4.18
N ALA A 44 -16.17 -7.57 3.71
CA ALA A 44 -16.51 -8.62 2.75
C ALA A 44 -17.55 -9.57 3.31
N MET A 45 -17.48 -9.95 4.58
CA MET A 45 -18.43 -10.84 5.25
C MET A 45 -19.81 -10.22 5.42
N ARG A 46 -19.90 -8.89 5.50
CA ARG A 46 -21.19 -8.17 5.62
C ARG A 46 -21.84 -7.92 4.27
N GLY A 47 -21.10 -8.03 3.17
CA GLY A 47 -21.61 -7.83 1.83
C GLY A 47 -22.31 -9.08 1.29
N ASP A 48 -22.86 -8.95 0.09
CA ASP A 48 -23.56 -10.02 -0.63
C ASP A 48 -22.67 -10.80 -1.59
N GLY A 49 -21.35 -10.52 -1.56
CA GLY A 49 -20.38 -11.12 -2.47
C GLY A 49 -20.17 -10.36 -3.78
N THR A 50 -21.02 -9.38 -4.07
CA THR A 50 -20.81 -8.53 -5.24
C THR A 50 -19.80 -7.42 -4.93
N HIS A 51 -18.98 -7.08 -5.91
CA HIS A 51 -17.99 -6.04 -5.76
C HIS A 51 -17.74 -5.36 -7.10
N LYS A 52 -17.68 -4.02 -7.10
CA LYS A 52 -17.62 -3.26 -8.33
C LYS A 52 -16.27 -3.36 -9.02
N VAL A 53 -15.20 -3.41 -8.25
CA VAL A 53 -13.82 -3.46 -8.76
C VAL A 53 -13.28 -4.87 -8.58
N SER A 54 -12.97 -5.55 -9.69
CA SER A 54 -12.44 -6.91 -9.62
C SER A 54 -10.97 -6.92 -9.19
N LEU A 55 -10.52 -8.06 -8.69
CA LEU A 55 -9.12 -8.25 -8.34
C LEU A 55 -8.20 -8.03 -9.54
N ASP A 56 -8.61 -8.52 -10.73
CA ASP A 56 -7.83 -8.32 -11.95
C ASP A 56 -7.71 -6.85 -12.32
N GLN A 57 -8.77 -6.07 -12.14
CA GLN A 57 -8.74 -4.62 -12.37
C GLN A 57 -7.81 -3.91 -11.37
N VAL A 58 -7.81 -4.32 -10.10
CA VAL A 58 -6.91 -3.77 -9.07
C VAL A 58 -5.47 -4.07 -9.42
N ILE A 59 -5.17 -5.31 -9.81
CA ILE A 59 -3.81 -5.71 -10.19
C ILE A 59 -3.31 -4.93 -11.41
N ALA A 60 -4.15 -4.79 -12.44
CA ALA A 60 -3.81 -4.02 -13.63
C ALA A 60 -3.55 -2.55 -13.30
N THR A 61 -4.38 -1.96 -12.44
CA THR A 61 -4.22 -0.57 -12.00
C THR A 61 -2.96 -0.39 -11.19
N MET A 62 -2.65 -1.33 -10.29
CA MET A 62 -1.43 -1.29 -9.48
C MET A 62 -0.18 -1.33 -10.36
N ARG A 63 -0.17 -2.18 -11.39
CA ARG A 63 0.92 -2.26 -12.36
C ARG A 63 1.11 -0.93 -13.09
N GLN A 64 0.01 -0.34 -13.59
CA GLN A 64 0.03 0.94 -14.27
C GLN A 64 0.56 2.06 -13.36
N THR A 65 0.05 2.14 -12.14
CA THR A 65 0.51 3.11 -11.14
C THR A 65 2.01 2.96 -10.88
N GLY A 66 2.49 1.73 -10.75
CA GLY A 66 3.91 1.45 -10.56
C GLY A 66 4.77 1.89 -11.73
N GLU A 67 4.31 1.67 -12.96
CA GLU A 67 5.02 2.10 -14.17
C GLU A 67 5.08 3.62 -14.30
N ASP A 68 4.00 4.31 -13.92
CA ASP A 68 3.89 5.77 -14.04
C ASP A 68 4.59 6.51 -12.89
N MET A 69 4.96 5.81 -11.84
CA MET A 69 5.53 6.40 -10.64
C MET A 69 6.96 6.86 -10.87
N SER A 70 7.26 8.11 -10.48
CA SER A 70 8.63 8.63 -10.46
C SER A 70 9.50 7.82 -9.50
N ALA A 71 10.79 7.69 -9.83
CA ALA A 71 11.76 6.93 -9.02
C ALA A 71 11.83 7.41 -7.56
N VAL A 72 11.64 8.71 -7.32
CA VAL A 72 11.68 9.29 -5.97
C VAL A 72 10.54 8.79 -5.07
N TYR A 73 9.46 8.29 -5.65
CA TYR A 73 8.32 7.74 -4.91
C TYR A 73 8.36 6.22 -4.76
N LYS A 74 9.38 5.58 -5.33
CA LYS A 74 9.66 4.16 -5.13
C LYS A 74 10.67 4.02 -3.99
N GLU A 75 10.83 2.83 -3.47
CA GLU A 75 11.80 2.56 -2.39
C GLU A 75 13.24 2.64 -2.89
N THR A 76 13.64 3.79 -3.43
CA THR A 76 14.95 4.01 -4.04
C THR A 76 15.91 4.84 -3.18
N SER A 77 15.43 5.36 -2.05
CA SER A 77 16.19 6.27 -1.17
C SER A 77 16.60 7.58 -1.85
N GLN A 78 15.91 7.96 -2.93
CA GLN A 78 16.23 9.17 -3.69
C GLN A 78 15.40 10.39 -3.27
N GLY A 79 14.43 10.22 -2.37
CA GLY A 79 13.57 11.31 -1.92
C GLY A 79 12.86 10.95 -0.63
N GLY A 80 11.89 11.79 -0.24
CA GLY A 80 11.03 11.57 0.91
C GLY A 80 11.78 11.48 2.23
N LEU A 81 11.39 10.54 3.08
CA LEU A 81 12.02 10.36 4.40
C LEU A 81 13.49 9.95 4.30
N ALA A 82 13.88 9.24 3.25
CA ALA A 82 15.28 8.86 3.05
C ALA A 82 16.18 10.09 2.92
N VAL A 83 15.67 11.19 2.34
CA VAL A 83 16.39 12.45 2.19
C VAL A 83 16.13 13.38 3.36
N ASN A 84 14.88 13.50 3.81
CA ASN A 84 14.48 14.45 4.85
C ASN A 84 14.78 13.97 6.27
N VAL A 85 14.87 12.67 6.48
CA VAL A 85 15.25 12.05 7.76
C VAL A 85 16.36 11.04 7.49
N PRO A 86 17.60 11.50 7.23
CA PRO A 86 18.70 10.60 6.90
C PRO A 86 19.32 9.88 8.11
N GLU A 87 18.93 10.26 9.32
CA GLU A 87 19.45 9.70 10.56
C GLU A 87 18.66 8.49 10.99
N CYS A 88 19.33 7.44 11.40
CA CYS A 88 18.72 6.24 11.97
C CYS A 88 18.51 6.39 13.48
#